data_c41b0c08da6aa9f9202d09dc5fc3dada
#
_entry.id   c41b0c08da6aa9f9202d09dc5fc3dada
#
_cell.length_a   1.000
_cell.length_b   1.000
_cell.length_c   1.000
_cell.angle_alpha   90.00
_cell.angle_beta   90.00
_cell.angle_gamma   90.00
#
_symmetry.space_group_name_H-M   'P 1'
#
loop_
_entity.id
_entity.type
_entity.pdbx_description
1 polymer ?
#
loop_
_entity_poly.entity_id
_entity_poly.type
_entity_poly.pdbx_seq_one_letter_code
_entity_poly.pdbx_strand_id
1 'polypeptide(L)'
;NYSSVLPENRIFTWEDTKTFRVYQMLTIHSSTFRTEIMRKWEQPLPKHVFYEDNLMIYQTIPYVRKMYYLNADLYRYWIGRPDQSVQSAALAKRHADQILVTERCFTTCHLDDITEPRLKRYMKHDLFMMLGIAILTTRLNKSAETDAELKKMWETCMAYDPKWANYFRKRTPLLFVSVPGRVGQEFAGSFYRFANNVVRFN
;
A
#
# COMPACT_ATOMS: atom_id res chain seq x y z
N ASN A 1 14.79 0.38 -6.82
CA ASN A 1 15.99 -0.34 -6.41
C ASN A 1 15.89 -0.70 -4.93
N TYR A 2 16.15 -1.97 -4.58
CA TYR A 2 16.03 -2.53 -3.24
C TYR A 2 17.37 -2.93 -2.61
N SER A 3 18.50 -2.62 -3.23
CA SER A 3 19.84 -2.99 -2.76
C SER A 3 20.16 -2.49 -1.34
N SER A 4 19.50 -1.42 -0.90
CA SER A 4 19.64 -0.92 0.47
C SER A 4 18.94 -1.78 1.52
N VAL A 5 18.00 -2.65 1.13
CA VAL A 5 17.14 -3.41 2.03
C VAL A 5 17.16 -4.91 1.79
N LEU A 6 17.46 -5.37 0.58
CA LEU A 6 17.52 -6.77 0.19
C LEU A 6 18.97 -7.19 -0.12
N PRO A 7 19.43 -8.39 0.33
CA PRO A 7 20.69 -8.96 -0.10
C PRO A 7 20.70 -9.27 -1.60
N GLU A 8 21.81 -8.94 -2.27
CA GLU A 8 21.94 -9.16 -3.72
C GLU A 8 22.58 -10.52 -4.03
N ASN A 9 22.18 -11.08 -5.19
CA ASN A 9 22.85 -12.23 -5.83
C ASN A 9 23.00 -13.48 -4.95
N ARG A 10 22.12 -13.66 -3.98
CA ARG A 10 22.03 -14.88 -3.17
C ARG A 10 20.59 -15.17 -2.77
N ILE A 11 20.32 -16.41 -2.40
CA ILE A 11 19.07 -16.77 -1.75
C ILE A 11 19.07 -16.23 -0.32
N PHE A 12 17.96 -15.64 0.10
CA PHE A 12 17.77 -15.09 1.43
C PHE A 12 16.34 -15.28 1.93
N THR A 13 16.11 -15.03 3.20
CA THR A 13 14.79 -15.06 3.87
C THR A 13 14.41 -13.68 4.37
N TRP A 14 13.26 -13.54 5.00
CA TRP A 14 12.85 -12.28 5.64
C TRP A 14 13.82 -11.84 6.74
N GLU A 15 14.44 -12.77 7.47
CA GLU A 15 15.42 -12.49 8.50
C GLU A 15 16.66 -11.74 8.00
N ASP A 16 16.99 -11.88 6.73
CA ASP A 16 18.12 -11.19 6.10
C ASP A 16 17.78 -9.77 5.64
N THR A 17 16.50 -9.40 5.58
CA THR A 17 16.07 -8.11 5.06
C THR A 17 16.34 -6.97 6.05
N LYS A 18 16.53 -5.75 5.55
CA LYS A 18 16.56 -4.55 6.38
C LYS A 18 15.20 -3.87 6.42
N THR A 19 15.09 -2.80 7.20
CA THR A 19 13.85 -2.00 7.28
C THR A 19 13.64 -1.23 5.97
N PHE A 20 12.50 -1.45 5.33
CA PHE A 20 12.10 -0.71 4.14
C PHE A 20 11.85 0.76 4.48
N ARG A 21 12.31 1.65 3.61
CA ARG A 21 12.04 3.09 3.73
C ARG A 21 10.57 3.36 3.39
N VAL A 22 10.06 4.51 3.83
CA VAL A 22 8.65 4.88 3.65
C VAL A 22 8.16 4.71 2.20
N TYR A 23 8.98 5.05 1.22
CA TYR A 23 8.64 4.97 -0.21
C TYR A 23 9.01 3.62 -0.87
N GLN A 24 9.57 2.67 -0.13
CA GLN A 24 9.97 1.37 -0.67
C GLN A 24 8.87 0.34 -0.43
N MET A 25 8.11 0.05 -1.47
CA MET A 25 7.14 -1.05 -1.51
C MET A 25 7.55 -2.02 -2.61
N LEU A 26 7.34 -3.31 -2.40
CA LEU A 26 7.48 -4.30 -3.47
C LEU A 26 6.34 -4.08 -4.46
N THR A 27 6.68 -4.06 -5.75
CA THR A 27 5.71 -3.78 -6.82
C THR A 27 5.62 -4.94 -7.79
N ILE A 28 4.49 -5.10 -8.47
CA ILE A 28 4.27 -6.19 -9.40
C ILE A 28 5.33 -6.25 -10.52
N HIS A 29 5.69 -5.09 -11.05
CA HIS A 29 6.68 -5.00 -12.14
C HIS A 29 8.12 -5.26 -11.70
N SER A 30 8.38 -5.31 -10.40
CA SER A 30 9.68 -5.65 -9.81
C SER A 30 9.72 -7.04 -9.19
N SER A 31 8.64 -7.81 -9.30
CA SER A 31 8.50 -9.09 -8.60
C SER A 31 8.11 -10.23 -9.53
N THR A 32 8.71 -11.38 -9.31
CA THR A 32 8.35 -12.63 -9.99
C THR A 32 8.10 -13.69 -8.92
N PHE A 33 6.96 -14.36 -8.99
CA PHE A 33 6.55 -15.35 -8.02
C PHE A 33 6.43 -16.73 -8.66
N ARG A 34 6.74 -17.77 -7.88
CA ARG A 34 6.39 -19.13 -8.28
C ARG A 34 4.87 -19.26 -8.30
N THR A 35 4.32 -19.88 -9.34
CA THR A 35 2.88 -20.08 -9.52
C THR A 35 2.23 -20.81 -8.33
N GLU A 36 2.94 -21.76 -7.72
CA GLU A 36 2.48 -22.49 -6.54
C GLU A 36 2.23 -21.60 -5.33
N ILE A 37 2.95 -20.46 -5.20
CA ILE A 37 2.76 -19.47 -4.15
C ILE A 37 1.49 -18.66 -4.43
N MET A 38 1.32 -18.21 -5.68
CA MET A 38 0.13 -17.45 -6.09
C MET A 38 -1.17 -18.27 -6.00
N ARG A 39 -1.10 -19.59 -6.20
CA ARG A 39 -2.26 -20.48 -6.03
C ARG A 39 -2.77 -20.61 -4.60
N LYS A 40 -2.06 -20.06 -3.62
CA LYS A 40 -2.47 -20.05 -2.21
C LYS A 40 -3.42 -18.90 -1.84
N TRP A 41 -3.72 -18.04 -2.78
CA TRP A 41 -4.64 -16.92 -2.54
C TRP A 41 -6.05 -17.44 -2.26
N GLU A 42 -6.66 -16.89 -1.23
CA GLU A 42 -8.04 -17.18 -0.85
C GLU A 42 -9.01 -16.20 -1.51
N GLN A 43 -8.56 -14.98 -1.81
CA GLN A 43 -9.39 -13.95 -2.41
C GLN A 43 -8.99 -13.72 -3.87
N PRO A 44 -9.95 -13.77 -4.83
CA PRO A 44 -9.68 -13.40 -6.21
C PRO A 44 -9.43 -11.89 -6.34
N LEU A 45 -8.63 -11.50 -7.32
CA LEU A 45 -8.46 -10.09 -7.64
C LEU A 45 -9.80 -9.50 -8.13
N PRO A 46 -10.14 -8.26 -7.75
CA PRO A 46 -11.35 -7.59 -8.23
C PRO A 46 -11.21 -7.31 -9.73
N LYS A 47 -12.33 -7.44 -10.47
CA LYS A 47 -12.37 -7.15 -11.91
C LYS A 47 -12.65 -5.67 -12.14
N HIS A 48 -12.00 -5.09 -13.15
CA HIS A 48 -12.19 -3.69 -13.56
C HIS A 48 -11.90 -2.66 -12.47
N VAL A 49 -10.96 -2.95 -11.59
CA VAL A 49 -10.49 -2.11 -10.49
C VAL A 49 -9.04 -1.75 -10.73
N PHE A 50 -8.67 -0.50 -10.51
CA PHE A 50 -7.28 -0.05 -10.56
C PHE A 50 -6.56 -0.36 -9.24
N TYR A 51 -5.23 -0.45 -9.30
CA TYR A 51 -4.36 -0.68 -8.14
C TYR A 51 -4.46 -2.09 -7.53
N GLU A 52 -5.12 -3.03 -8.20
CA GLU A 52 -5.24 -4.44 -7.80
C GLU A 52 -3.88 -5.16 -7.74
N ASP A 53 -2.87 -4.61 -8.41
CA ASP A 53 -1.47 -5.04 -8.34
C ASP A 53 -0.91 -4.96 -6.91
N ASN A 54 -1.31 -3.97 -6.13
CA ASN A 54 -0.94 -3.88 -4.72
C ASN A 54 -1.56 -5.00 -3.89
N LEU A 55 -2.82 -5.33 -4.14
CA LEU A 55 -3.48 -6.47 -3.49
C LEU A 55 -2.81 -7.78 -3.88
N MET A 56 -2.45 -7.95 -5.16
CA MET A 56 -1.72 -9.12 -5.63
C MET A 56 -0.42 -9.33 -4.84
N ILE A 57 0.39 -8.29 -4.70
CA ILE A 57 1.62 -8.34 -3.91
C ILE A 57 1.31 -8.66 -2.45
N TYR A 58 0.42 -7.89 -1.84
CA TYR A 58 0.14 -7.99 -0.40
C TYR A 58 -0.34 -9.40 0.01
N GLN A 59 -1.25 -10.00 -0.75
CA GLN A 59 -1.75 -11.35 -0.44
C GLN A 59 -0.76 -12.48 -0.80
N THR A 60 0.25 -12.21 -1.64
CA THR A 60 1.29 -13.21 -1.99
C THR A 60 2.39 -13.29 -0.93
N ILE A 61 2.77 -12.15 -0.38
CA ILE A 61 3.93 -11.98 0.51
C ILE A 61 3.91 -12.91 1.75
N PRO A 62 2.78 -13.17 2.42
CA PRO A 62 2.74 -14.09 3.56
C PRO A 62 3.23 -15.52 3.27
N TYR A 63 3.15 -15.95 2.03
CA TYR A 63 3.58 -17.28 1.59
C TYR A 63 5.02 -17.35 1.11
N VAL A 64 5.70 -16.22 0.98
CA VAL A 64 7.09 -16.14 0.52
C VAL A 64 8.04 -16.47 1.65
N ARG A 65 8.83 -17.54 1.49
CA ARG A 65 9.83 -18.00 2.46
C ARG A 65 11.25 -17.72 2.02
N LYS A 66 11.55 -17.91 0.73
CA LYS A 66 12.87 -17.70 0.14
C LYS A 66 12.76 -16.71 -1.00
N MET A 67 13.72 -15.82 -1.08
CA MET A 67 13.79 -14.74 -2.06
C MET A 67 15.16 -14.74 -2.73
N TYR A 68 15.21 -14.16 -3.91
CA TYR A 68 16.44 -13.82 -4.61
C TYR A 68 16.28 -12.41 -5.17
N TYR A 69 17.21 -11.53 -4.91
CA TYR A 69 17.20 -10.19 -5.46
C TYR A 69 18.29 -10.03 -6.52
N LEU A 70 17.86 -9.73 -7.73
CA LEU A 70 18.72 -9.38 -8.84
C LEU A 70 18.63 -7.86 -9.08
N ASN A 71 19.73 -7.15 -8.86
CA ASN A 71 19.80 -5.71 -9.10
C ASN A 71 20.04 -5.45 -10.60
N ALA A 72 19.02 -5.65 -11.41
CA ALA A 72 19.04 -5.44 -12.85
C ALA A 72 17.82 -4.66 -13.33
N ASP A 73 18.00 -3.74 -14.24
CA ASP A 73 16.93 -2.92 -14.83
C ASP A 73 16.16 -3.70 -15.90
N LEU A 74 15.42 -4.73 -15.47
CA LEU A 74 14.64 -5.59 -16.36
C LEU A 74 13.35 -4.93 -16.83
N TYR A 75 12.74 -4.06 -16.00
CA TYR A 75 11.52 -3.34 -16.33
C TYR A 75 11.79 -1.84 -16.40
N ARG A 76 11.47 -1.27 -17.56
CA ARG A 76 11.60 0.19 -17.79
C ARG A 76 10.22 0.82 -17.83
N TYR A 77 9.88 1.56 -16.79
CA TYR A 77 8.61 2.24 -16.67
C TYR A 77 8.70 3.64 -17.32
N TRP A 78 7.94 3.85 -18.37
CA TRP A 78 7.85 5.18 -18.98
C TRP A 78 6.92 6.07 -18.16
N ILE A 79 7.49 7.01 -17.42
CA ILE A 79 6.78 7.96 -16.57
C ILE A 79 6.44 9.23 -17.37
N GLY A 80 5.30 9.86 -17.07
CA GLY A 80 4.91 11.17 -17.61
C GLY A 80 3.93 11.12 -18.79
N ARG A 81 3.38 9.95 -19.13
CA ARG A 81 2.31 9.88 -20.13
C ARG A 81 1.00 10.46 -19.57
N PRO A 82 0.18 11.16 -20.41
CA PRO A 82 -1.07 11.77 -19.95
C PRO A 82 -2.12 10.78 -19.43
N ASP A 83 -2.06 9.52 -19.86
CA ASP A 83 -3.00 8.44 -19.56
C ASP A 83 -2.64 7.61 -18.30
N GLN A 84 -1.55 7.98 -17.62
CA GLN A 84 -1.10 7.21 -16.45
C GLN A 84 -2.04 7.32 -15.26
N SER A 85 -2.29 6.16 -14.61
CA SER A 85 -3.13 6.04 -13.41
C SER A 85 -2.60 6.77 -12.18
N VAL A 86 -1.32 7.11 -12.16
CA VAL A 86 -0.64 7.79 -11.04
C VAL A 86 -0.72 9.32 -11.10
N GLN A 87 -1.31 9.91 -12.14
CA GLN A 87 -1.53 11.36 -12.17
C GLN A 87 -2.57 11.78 -11.13
N SER A 88 -2.38 12.94 -10.50
CA SER A 88 -3.23 13.43 -9.40
C SER A 88 -4.73 13.47 -9.73
N ALA A 89 -5.09 13.87 -10.95
CA ALA A 89 -6.47 13.88 -11.41
C ALA A 89 -7.05 12.46 -11.58
N ALA A 90 -6.24 11.52 -12.08
CA ALA A 90 -6.63 10.12 -12.19
C ALA A 90 -6.77 9.46 -10.80
N LEU A 91 -5.83 9.73 -9.90
CA LEU A 91 -5.88 9.27 -8.52
C LEU A 91 -7.14 9.75 -7.80
N ALA A 92 -7.47 11.04 -7.89
CA ALA A 92 -8.69 11.58 -7.28
C ALA A 92 -9.96 10.95 -7.86
N LYS A 93 -10.02 10.73 -9.17
CA LYS A 93 -11.17 10.10 -9.85
C LYS A 93 -11.36 8.62 -9.47
N ARG A 94 -10.26 7.92 -9.14
CA ARG A 94 -10.24 6.47 -8.85
C ARG A 94 -10.03 6.15 -7.37
N HIS A 95 -10.34 7.11 -6.49
CA HIS A 95 -10.16 6.92 -5.05
C HIS A 95 -10.98 5.74 -4.49
N ALA A 96 -12.17 5.48 -5.05
CA ALA A 96 -13.00 4.34 -4.66
C ALA A 96 -12.32 2.99 -4.90
N ASP A 97 -11.60 2.84 -6.03
CA ASP A 97 -10.80 1.65 -6.31
C ASP A 97 -9.67 1.50 -5.29
N GLN A 98 -9.01 2.61 -4.95
CA GLN A 98 -7.96 2.61 -3.95
C GLN A 98 -8.48 2.24 -2.55
N ILE A 99 -9.67 2.72 -2.16
CA ILE A 99 -10.34 2.30 -0.92
C ILE A 99 -10.60 0.80 -0.95
N LEU A 100 -11.25 0.29 -2.00
CA LEU A 100 -11.58 -1.13 -2.13
C LEU A 100 -10.33 -2.02 -2.02
N VAL A 101 -9.28 -1.69 -2.74
CA VAL A 101 -8.01 -2.45 -2.71
C VAL A 101 -7.39 -2.40 -1.31
N THR A 102 -7.40 -1.23 -0.66
CA THR A 102 -6.88 -1.07 0.70
C THR A 102 -7.66 -1.87 1.73
N GLU A 103 -8.99 -1.87 1.67
CA GLU A 103 -9.85 -2.70 2.53
C GLU A 103 -9.54 -4.19 2.34
N ARG A 104 -9.38 -4.64 1.09
CA ARG A 104 -9.01 -6.03 0.79
C ARG A 104 -7.62 -6.39 1.29
N CYS A 105 -6.62 -5.52 1.13
CA CYS A 105 -5.31 -5.73 1.73
C CYS A 105 -5.42 -5.88 3.26
N PHE A 106 -6.18 -4.99 3.91
CA PHE A 106 -6.36 -5.03 5.35
C PHE A 106 -7.03 -6.32 5.83
N THR A 107 -7.97 -6.85 5.04
CA THR A 107 -8.74 -8.07 5.38
C THR A 107 -8.14 -9.37 4.84
N THR A 108 -6.95 -9.33 4.24
CA THR A 108 -6.27 -10.52 3.69
C THR A 108 -5.79 -11.47 4.79
N CYS A 109 -5.20 -10.94 5.86
CA CYS A 109 -4.72 -11.75 6.98
C CYS A 109 -4.58 -10.89 8.24
N HIS A 110 -4.72 -11.51 9.40
CA HIS A 110 -4.40 -10.86 10.66
C HIS A 110 -2.89 -10.70 10.80
N LEU A 111 -2.43 -9.47 11.05
CA LEU A 111 -1.00 -9.21 11.23
C LEU A 111 -0.40 -9.99 12.40
N ASP A 112 -1.21 -10.33 13.40
CA ASP A 112 -0.74 -11.07 14.57
C ASP A 112 -0.45 -12.54 14.27
N ASP A 113 -1.02 -13.12 13.23
CA ASP A 113 -0.75 -14.50 12.79
C ASP A 113 0.63 -14.61 12.08
N ILE A 114 1.21 -13.49 11.72
CA ILE A 114 2.54 -13.47 11.09
C ILE A 114 3.60 -13.57 12.18
N THR A 115 4.25 -14.71 12.25
CA THR A 115 5.26 -15.04 13.27
C THR A 115 6.64 -14.48 12.98
N GLU A 116 7.01 -14.32 11.67
CA GLU A 116 8.31 -13.78 11.29
C GLU A 116 8.31 -12.26 11.48
N PRO A 117 9.20 -11.70 12.35
CA PRO A 117 9.10 -10.29 12.77
C PRO A 117 9.36 -9.28 11.65
N ARG A 118 10.25 -9.60 10.71
CA ARG A 118 10.59 -8.67 9.61
C ARG A 118 9.53 -8.69 8.52
N LEU A 119 8.93 -9.84 8.24
CA LEU A 119 7.75 -9.96 7.40
C LEU A 119 6.58 -9.16 7.98
N LYS A 120 6.26 -9.36 9.28
CA LYS A 120 5.22 -8.58 9.98
C LYS A 120 5.49 -7.08 9.87
N ARG A 121 6.74 -6.65 10.05
CA ARG A 121 7.14 -5.24 9.92
C ARG A 121 6.90 -4.72 8.51
N TYR A 122 7.28 -5.51 7.50
CA TYR A 122 7.05 -5.16 6.09
C TYR A 122 5.56 -5.03 5.79
N MET A 123 4.75 -6.03 6.14
CA MET A 123 3.31 -6.00 5.88
C MET A 123 2.59 -4.86 6.62
N LYS A 124 3.03 -4.57 7.85
CA LYS A 124 2.54 -3.39 8.58
C LYS A 124 2.91 -2.08 7.88
N HIS A 125 4.13 -1.98 7.36
CA HIS A 125 4.58 -0.83 6.57
C HIS A 125 3.75 -0.68 5.29
N ASP A 126 3.52 -1.76 4.57
CA ASP A 126 2.75 -1.78 3.32
C ASP A 126 1.30 -1.35 3.55
N LEU A 127 0.63 -1.88 4.58
CA LEU A 127 -0.70 -1.41 4.98
C LEU A 127 -0.74 0.07 5.37
N PHE A 128 0.27 0.55 6.09
CA PHE A 128 0.38 1.97 6.42
C PHE A 128 0.41 2.83 5.15
N MET A 129 1.19 2.42 4.16
CA MET A 129 1.27 3.12 2.87
C MET A 129 -0.05 3.05 2.11
N MET A 130 -0.69 1.88 2.03
CA MET A 130 -1.98 1.69 1.35
C MET A 130 -3.09 2.54 1.99
N LEU A 131 -3.20 2.54 3.32
CA LEU A 131 -4.14 3.38 4.06
C LEU A 131 -3.86 4.88 3.82
N GLY A 132 -2.58 5.27 3.84
CA GLY A 132 -2.17 6.64 3.57
C GLY A 132 -2.56 7.10 2.15
N ILE A 133 -2.28 6.27 1.15
CA ILE A 133 -2.64 6.56 -0.25
C ILE A 133 -4.16 6.65 -0.39
N ALA A 134 -4.93 5.70 0.16
CA ALA A 134 -6.39 5.72 0.12
C ALA A 134 -6.97 7.00 0.73
N ILE A 135 -6.50 7.40 1.91
CA ILE A 135 -6.97 8.63 2.58
C ILE A 135 -6.61 9.86 1.75
N LEU A 136 -5.36 9.96 1.28
CA LEU A 136 -4.89 11.13 0.53
C LEU A 136 -5.63 11.27 -0.80
N THR A 137 -5.77 10.19 -1.57
CA THR A 137 -6.46 10.23 -2.88
C THR A 137 -7.94 10.56 -2.73
N THR A 138 -8.61 10.04 -1.69
CA THR A 138 -9.99 10.37 -1.37
C THR A 138 -10.12 11.85 -1.02
N ARG A 139 -9.23 12.40 -0.19
CA ARG A 139 -9.22 13.82 0.19
C ARG A 139 -8.94 14.77 -1.00
N LEU A 140 -8.20 14.32 -2.01
CA LEU A 140 -7.96 15.12 -3.22
C LEU A 140 -9.23 15.29 -4.08
N ASN A 141 -10.20 14.39 -3.97
CA ASN A 141 -11.46 14.48 -4.70
C ASN A 141 -12.34 15.67 -4.26
N LYS A 142 -12.17 16.18 -3.04
CA LYS A 142 -12.93 17.32 -2.46
C LYS A 142 -14.46 17.19 -2.53
N SER A 143 -15.00 15.98 -2.74
CA SER A 143 -16.44 15.70 -2.65
C SER A 143 -16.92 15.81 -1.21
N ALA A 144 -18.18 16.19 -1.00
CA ALA A 144 -18.81 16.17 0.31
C ALA A 144 -18.95 14.76 0.91
N GLU A 145 -18.88 13.74 0.04
CA GLU A 145 -19.05 12.33 0.40
C GLU A 145 -17.77 11.68 0.94
N THR A 146 -16.61 12.31 0.72
CA THR A 146 -15.30 11.71 1.05
C THR A 146 -15.14 11.35 2.54
N ASP A 147 -15.74 12.10 3.43
CA ASP A 147 -15.72 11.79 4.87
C ASP A 147 -16.52 10.52 5.19
N ALA A 148 -17.67 10.32 4.53
CA ALA A 148 -18.50 9.12 4.69
C ALA A 148 -17.80 7.88 4.13
N GLU A 149 -17.13 8.01 2.97
CA GLU A 149 -16.35 6.94 2.35
C GLU A 149 -15.18 6.50 3.24
N LEU A 150 -14.40 7.45 3.76
CA LEU A 150 -13.30 7.15 4.69
C LEU A 150 -13.80 6.57 6.02
N LYS A 151 -14.95 7.04 6.52
CA LYS A 151 -15.59 6.46 7.71
C LYS A 151 -15.94 5.00 7.46
N LYS A 152 -16.56 4.68 6.31
CA LYS A 152 -16.92 3.30 5.94
C LYS A 152 -15.68 2.41 5.81
N MET A 153 -14.61 2.88 5.17
CA MET A 153 -13.33 2.16 5.10
C MET A 153 -12.82 1.80 6.49
N TRP A 154 -12.82 2.76 7.43
CA TRP A 154 -12.40 2.49 8.80
C TRP A 154 -13.33 1.54 9.54
N GLU A 155 -14.64 1.59 9.28
CA GLU A 155 -15.60 0.63 9.84
C GLU A 155 -15.31 -0.80 9.36
N THR A 156 -15.01 -1.00 8.08
CA THR A 156 -14.57 -2.29 7.52
C THR A 156 -13.29 -2.78 8.22
N CYS A 157 -12.28 -1.93 8.33
CA CYS A 157 -11.03 -2.27 9.02
C CYS A 157 -11.25 -2.62 10.50
N MET A 158 -12.10 -1.85 11.19
CA MET A 158 -12.43 -2.07 12.60
C MET A 158 -13.23 -3.34 12.84
N ALA A 159 -14.10 -3.72 11.90
CA ALA A 159 -14.87 -4.97 12.00
C ALA A 159 -13.96 -6.20 11.84
N TYR A 160 -12.93 -6.12 11.02
CA TYR A 160 -11.99 -7.22 10.78
C TYR A 160 -10.93 -7.35 11.87
N ASP A 161 -10.23 -6.25 12.18
CA ASP A 161 -9.17 -6.23 13.20
C ASP A 161 -9.15 -4.88 13.95
N PRO A 162 -9.91 -4.75 15.04
CA PRO A 162 -10.01 -3.50 15.80
C PRO A 162 -8.69 -3.06 16.43
N LYS A 163 -7.79 -3.98 16.75
CA LYS A 163 -6.47 -3.68 17.32
C LYS A 163 -5.62 -2.91 16.31
N TRP A 164 -5.44 -3.47 15.11
CA TRP A 164 -4.60 -2.87 14.09
C TRP A 164 -5.26 -1.66 13.43
N ALA A 165 -6.58 -1.66 13.25
CA ALA A 165 -7.30 -0.47 12.77
C ALA A 165 -7.12 0.73 13.73
N ASN A 166 -7.27 0.54 15.03
CA ASN A 166 -7.00 1.58 16.03
C ASN A 166 -5.52 2.01 16.05
N TYR A 167 -4.58 1.05 15.90
CA TYR A 167 -3.17 1.37 15.82
C TYR A 167 -2.89 2.32 14.64
N PHE A 168 -3.30 1.96 13.42
CA PHE A 168 -3.07 2.79 12.24
C PHE A 168 -3.77 4.15 12.36
N ARG A 169 -5.02 4.17 12.78
CA ARG A 169 -5.82 5.39 12.85
C ARG A 169 -5.36 6.37 13.93
N LYS A 170 -4.90 5.89 15.09
CA LYS A 170 -4.68 6.71 16.28
C LYS A 170 -3.22 6.83 16.71
N ARG A 171 -2.33 5.93 16.25
CA ARG A 171 -0.93 5.86 16.71
C ARG A 171 0.10 6.02 15.58
N THR A 172 -0.35 6.46 14.41
CA THR A 172 0.51 6.76 13.26
C THR A 172 0.20 8.16 12.74
N PRO A 173 1.02 8.72 11.84
CA PRO A 173 0.73 10.00 11.18
C PRO A 173 -0.62 10.04 10.43
N LEU A 174 -1.25 8.89 10.16
CA LEU A 174 -2.59 8.85 9.57
C LEU A 174 -3.65 9.53 10.43
N LEU A 175 -3.40 9.69 11.74
CA LEU A 175 -4.26 10.45 12.65
C LEU A 175 -4.59 11.85 12.08
N PHE A 176 -3.60 12.57 11.60
CA PHE A 176 -3.78 13.96 11.13
C PHE A 176 -4.58 14.03 9.82
N VAL A 177 -4.32 13.14 8.87
CA VAL A 177 -5.03 13.12 7.59
C VAL A 177 -6.40 12.42 7.67
N SER A 178 -6.68 11.69 8.74
CA SER A 178 -7.97 11.05 9.01
C SER A 178 -8.99 11.97 9.69
N VAL A 179 -8.59 13.17 10.11
CA VAL A 179 -9.52 14.16 10.72
C VAL A 179 -10.59 14.53 9.69
N PRO A 180 -11.90 14.46 10.04
CA PRO A 180 -12.96 14.81 9.11
C PRO A 180 -13.02 16.32 8.80
N GLY A 181 -13.69 16.67 7.69
CA GLY A 181 -13.95 18.04 7.28
C GLY A 181 -12.73 18.77 6.71
N ARG A 182 -12.82 20.10 6.68
CA ARG A 182 -11.82 20.98 6.07
C ARG A 182 -10.41 20.81 6.63
N VAL A 183 -10.31 20.58 7.94
CA VAL A 183 -9.00 20.42 8.62
C VAL A 183 -8.25 19.22 8.05
N GLY A 184 -8.90 18.06 7.91
CA GLY A 184 -8.29 16.87 7.32
C GLY A 184 -7.95 17.06 5.85
N GLN A 185 -8.76 17.80 5.09
CA GLN A 185 -8.48 18.13 3.69
C GLN A 185 -7.23 19.02 3.55
N GLU A 186 -7.06 20.02 4.42
CA GLU A 186 -5.89 20.90 4.42
C GLU A 186 -4.61 20.15 4.81
N PHE A 187 -4.67 19.28 5.82
CA PHE A 187 -3.55 18.40 6.17
C PHE A 187 -3.18 17.47 5.03
N ALA A 188 -4.15 16.82 4.40
CA ALA A 188 -3.92 15.94 3.27
C ALA A 188 -3.29 16.69 2.08
N GLY A 189 -3.81 17.88 1.75
CA GLY A 189 -3.26 18.73 0.69
C GLY A 189 -1.83 19.19 0.98
N SER A 190 -1.53 19.54 2.22
CA SER A 190 -0.18 19.94 2.64
C SER A 190 0.79 18.76 2.60
N PHE A 191 0.37 17.60 3.10
CA PHE A 191 1.17 16.37 3.06
C PHE A 191 1.42 15.91 1.62
N TYR A 192 0.42 15.97 0.74
CA TYR A 192 0.57 15.64 -0.67
C TYR A 192 1.60 16.53 -1.38
N ARG A 193 1.54 17.86 -1.16
CA ARG A 193 2.53 18.80 -1.69
C ARG A 193 3.94 18.50 -1.19
N PHE A 194 4.07 18.21 0.12
CA PHE A 194 5.36 17.84 0.71
C PHE A 194 5.90 16.53 0.10
N ALA A 195 5.06 15.50 0.00
CA ALA A 195 5.44 14.22 -0.59
C ALA A 195 5.90 14.36 -2.05
N ASN A 196 5.18 15.15 -2.86
CA ASN A 196 5.57 15.42 -4.25
C ASN A 196 6.92 16.15 -4.36
N ASN A 197 7.21 17.08 -3.44
CA ASN A 197 8.49 17.79 -3.43
C ASN A 197 9.65 16.90 -3.01
N VAL A 198 9.42 15.95 -2.11
CA VAL A 198 10.46 15.04 -1.59
C VAL A 198 10.71 13.85 -2.52
N VAL A 199 9.66 13.28 -3.08
CA VAL A 199 9.74 12.03 -3.87
C VAL A 199 9.82 12.34 -5.37
N ARG A 200 9.55 13.60 -5.80
CA ARG A 200 9.49 14.01 -7.21
C ARG A 200 8.68 13.02 -8.05
N PHE A 201 7.42 12.83 -7.70
CA PHE A 201 6.45 12.15 -8.55
C PHE A 201 6.12 13.07 -9.76
N ASN A 202 7.08 13.29 -10.63
CA ASN A 202 6.88 13.95 -11.94
C ASN A 202 7.29 12.97 -13.01
#